data_b02b9aa3b0a103d28d4cfe77395c981b
#
_entry.id   b02b9aa3b0a103d28d4cfe77395c981b
#
_cell.length_a   1.000
_cell.length_b   1.000
_cell.length_c   1.000
_cell.angle_alpha   90.00
_cell.angle_beta   90.00
_cell.angle_gamma   90.00
#
_symmetry.space_group_name_H-M   'P 1'
#
loop_
_entity.id
_entity.type
_entity.pdbx_description
1 polymer ?
#
loop_
_entity_poly.entity_id
_entity_poly.type
_entity_poly.pdbx_seq_one_letter_code
_entity_poly.pdbx_strand_id
1 'polypeptide(L)' 'MAGKECPMCGETMRLREREVIDRLPGTGETKTTKSREWVCPECDYFEDVDEWG' A
#
# COMPACT_ATOMS: atom_id res chain seq x y z
N MET A 1 -13.75 6.31 11.26
CA MET A 1 -12.34 6.25 11.11
C MET A 1 -11.88 4.89 10.74
N ALA A 2 -11.18 4.84 9.67
CA ALA A 2 -10.72 3.56 9.20
C ALA A 2 -9.40 3.19 9.87
N GLY A 3 -9.45 2.26 10.76
CA GLY A 3 -8.26 1.76 11.38
C GLY A 3 -8.31 0.25 11.33
N LYS A 4 -7.17 -0.35 11.04
CA LYS A 4 -7.10 -1.78 11.00
C LYS A 4 -6.19 -2.26 12.10
N GLU A 5 -6.61 -3.31 12.76
CA GLU A 5 -5.84 -3.85 13.86
C GLU A 5 -4.81 -4.83 13.35
N CYS A 6 -3.59 -4.69 13.80
CA CYS A 6 -2.54 -5.59 13.38
C CYS A 6 -2.76 -6.96 14.01
N PRO A 7 -2.77 -8.02 13.20
CA PRO A 7 -2.98 -9.37 13.74
C PRO A 7 -1.78 -9.91 14.48
N MET A 8 -0.65 -9.24 14.37
CA MET A 8 0.56 -9.71 15.02
C MET A 8 0.73 -9.13 16.42
N CYS A 9 0.55 -7.84 16.54
CA CYS A 9 0.77 -7.19 17.83
C CYS A 9 -0.47 -6.47 18.36
N GLY A 10 -1.49 -6.34 17.56
CA GLY A 10 -2.73 -5.71 17.99
C GLY A 10 -2.73 -4.21 17.94
N GLU A 11 -1.71 -3.62 17.34
CA GLU A 11 -1.64 -2.18 17.22
C GLU A 11 -2.45 -1.68 16.05
N THR A 12 -2.74 -0.40 16.06
CA THR A 12 -3.49 0.20 14.97
C THR A 12 -2.57 0.43 13.79
N MET A 13 -2.90 -0.18 12.68
CA MET A 13 -2.12 -0.04 11.47
C MET A 13 -2.48 1.26 10.78
N ARG A 14 -1.56 1.73 9.95
CA ARG A 14 -1.74 2.96 9.22
C ARG A 14 -1.83 2.67 7.73
N LEU A 15 -2.69 3.41 7.07
CA LEU A 15 -2.83 3.27 5.64
C LEU A 15 -1.74 4.08 4.95
N ARG A 16 -1.03 3.44 4.05
CA ARG A 16 0.05 4.06 3.35
C ARG A 16 -0.21 3.99 1.87
N GLU A 17 0.05 5.08 1.19
CA GLU A 17 -0.18 5.17 -0.24
C GLU A 17 1.15 5.10 -0.97
N ARG A 18 1.24 4.26 -1.97
CA ARG A 18 2.44 4.10 -2.78
C ARG A 18 2.13 4.41 -4.21
N GLU A 19 3.07 5.02 -4.85
CA GLU A 19 2.95 5.33 -6.27
C GLU A 19 4.04 4.58 -7.01
N VAL A 20 3.63 3.76 -7.96
CA VAL A 20 4.56 2.97 -8.74
C VAL A 20 4.52 3.48 -10.17
N ILE A 21 5.68 3.81 -10.68
CA ILE A 21 5.81 4.30 -12.04
C ILE A 21 6.49 3.24 -12.87
N ASP A 22 5.78 2.75 -13.87
CA ASP A 22 6.31 1.75 -14.79
C ASP A 22 6.67 2.40 -16.09
N ARG A 23 7.84 2.08 -16.57
CA ARG A 23 8.27 2.55 -17.87
C ARG A 23 8.14 1.44 -18.87
N LEU A 24 7.47 1.74 -19.95
CA LEU A 24 7.30 0.77 -21.02
C LEU A 24 8.43 0.92 -22.02
N PRO A 25 9.24 -0.13 -22.20
CA PRO A 25 10.35 -0.06 -23.15
C PRO A 25 9.82 -0.04 -24.58
N GLY A 26 10.42 0.77 -25.40
CA GLY A 26 10.05 0.84 -26.79
C GLY A 26 9.10 1.96 -27.15
N THR A 27 8.19 2.30 -26.26
CA THR A 27 7.22 3.34 -26.56
C THR A 27 7.55 4.66 -25.87
N GLY A 28 8.33 4.60 -24.80
CA GLY A 28 8.63 5.80 -24.05
C GLY A 28 7.49 6.27 -23.17
N GLU A 29 6.47 5.47 -23.03
CA GLU A 29 5.33 5.83 -22.21
C GLU A 29 5.55 5.40 -20.77
N THR A 30 4.96 6.12 -19.86
CA THR A 30 5.03 5.77 -18.46
C THR A 30 3.63 5.52 -17.94
N LYS A 31 3.50 4.52 -17.10
CA LYS A 31 2.23 4.19 -16.50
C LYS A 31 2.35 4.35 -14.99
N THR A 32 1.45 5.10 -14.42
CA THR A 32 1.45 5.33 -12.97
C THR A 32 0.34 4.52 -12.34
N THR A 33 0.71 3.74 -11.35
CA THR A 33 -0.24 2.92 -10.60
C THR A 33 -0.16 3.29 -9.14
N LYS A 34 -1.32 3.50 -8.53
CA LYS A 34 -1.37 3.81 -7.11
C LYS A 34 -1.82 2.59 -6.34
N SER A 35 -1.10 2.28 -5.28
CA SER A 35 -1.47 1.18 -4.41
C SER A 35 -1.54 1.66 -2.98
N ARG A 36 -2.32 0.96 -2.18
CA ARG A 36 -2.43 1.27 -0.78
C ARG A 36 -2.07 0.04 0.02
N GLU A 37 -1.49 0.26 1.17
CA GLU A 37 -1.11 -0.84 2.04
C GLU A 37 -1.24 -0.42 3.48
N TRP A 38 -1.57 -1.39 4.32
CA TRP A 38 -1.64 -1.18 5.74
C TRP A 38 -0.29 -1.53 6.33
N VAL A 39 0.25 -0.64 7.13
CA VAL A 39 1.56 -0.85 7.72
C VAL A 39 1.45 -0.68 9.22
N CYS A 40 1.98 -1.63 9.94
CA CYS A 40 2.02 -1.56 11.38
C CYS A 40 3.34 -0.90 11.81
N PRO A 41 3.27 0.16 12.60
CA PRO A 41 4.50 0.85 13.00
C PRO A 41 5.27 0.11 14.10
N GLU A 42 4.65 -0.88 14.71
CA GLU A 42 5.28 -1.59 15.81
C GLU A 42 6.06 -2.82 15.35
N CYS A 43 5.42 -3.65 14.57
CA CYS A 43 6.03 -4.91 14.18
C CYS A 43 6.37 -4.98 12.69
N ASP A 44 6.24 -3.88 11.99
CA ASP A 44 6.56 -3.81 10.56
C ASP A 44 5.71 -4.74 9.70
N TYR A 45 4.58 -5.13 10.22
CA TYR A 45 3.68 -5.95 9.44
C TYR A 45 2.97 -5.08 8.40
N PHE A 46 2.82 -5.61 7.21
CA PHE A 46 2.13 -4.86 6.16
C PHE A 46 1.24 -5.79 5.36
N GLU A 47 0.23 -5.20 4.75
CA GLU A 47 -0.76 -5.96 4.03
C GLU A 47 -1.28 -5.12 2.88
N ASP A 48 -1.42 -5.71 1.72
CA ASP A 48 -1.92 -4.98 0.55
C ASP A 48 -3.40 -4.75 0.66
N VAL A 49 -3.82 -3.56 0.25
CA VAL A 49 -5.23 -3.22 0.21
C VAL A 49 -5.69 -3.31 -1.24
N ASP A 50 -6.58 -4.23 -1.49
CA ASP A 50 -7.16 -4.38 -2.80
C ASP A 50 -8.29 -3.41 -2.90
N GLU A 51 -8.07 -2.33 -3.56
CA GLU A 51 -9.08 -1.34 -3.65
C GLU A 51 -9.63 -1.25 -5.05
N TRP A 52 -10.88 -1.52 -5.19
CA TRP A 52 -11.57 -1.39 -6.43
C TRP A 52 -12.39 -0.13 -6.39
N GLY A 53 -11.93 0.87 -7.01
CA GLY A 53 -12.60 2.16 -6.99
C GLY A 53 -13.93 2.16 -7.66
#